data_6ff817a0a59e08902ca811d1d1d357a2
#
_entry.id   6ff817a0a59e08902ca811d1d1d357a2
#
_cell.length_a   1.000
_cell.length_b   1.000
_cell.length_c   1.000
_cell.angle_alpha   90.00
_cell.angle_beta   90.00
_cell.angle_gamma   90.00
#
_symmetry.space_group_name_H-M   'P 1'
#
loop_
_entity.id
_entity.type
_entity.pdbx_description
1 polymer ?
#
loop_
_entity_poly.entity_id
_entity_poly.type
_entity_poly.pdbx_seq_one_letter_code
_entity_poly.pdbx_strand_id
1 'polypeptide(L)'
;MQEISEHFVPFDGAVNFRDLGGHDVGSGRRTRLRRLYRSDSLSDLTEGDLRRLESMRLHALIDFRLPHERQSHPNRLPGTEIRIIESGFWPNGAGEIQAAVRACTIDAAGIVQATTEFYRRFAVDHNAEFRLLLETIEEAAGRPVLFHCVSGKDRTGFGAAVVLMALGATEAVILDEFMLSNTYRRDIEIGRAHV
;
A
#
# COMPACT_ATOMS: atom_id res chain seq x y z
N MET A 1 13.56 -15.33 16.65
CA MET A 1 12.12 -15.18 16.29
C MET A 1 11.83 -13.70 16.39
N GLN A 2 11.65 -12.99 15.27
CA GLN A 2 11.16 -11.60 15.30
C GLN A 2 9.70 -11.65 15.75
N GLU A 3 9.33 -10.83 16.73
CA GLU A 3 7.93 -10.64 17.10
C GLU A 3 7.17 -10.20 15.84
N ILE A 4 6.18 -11.00 15.45
CA ILE A 4 5.24 -10.62 14.40
C ILE A 4 4.48 -9.42 14.97
N SER A 5 4.61 -8.26 14.35
CA SER A 5 3.90 -7.05 14.75
C SER A 5 2.41 -7.36 14.86
N GLU A 6 1.74 -6.83 15.90
CA GLU A 6 0.29 -6.95 16.09
C GLU A 6 -0.55 -6.41 14.91
N HIS A 7 0.10 -5.67 14.00
CA HIS A 7 -0.49 -5.14 12.77
C HIS A 7 -0.52 -6.15 11.63
N PHE A 8 0.35 -7.18 11.66
CA PHE A 8 0.45 -8.15 10.57
C PHE A 8 -0.78 -9.04 10.50
N VAL A 9 -1.39 -9.11 9.34
CA VAL A 9 -2.49 -10.03 9.05
C VAL A 9 -1.95 -11.10 8.10
N PRO A 10 -1.75 -12.34 8.58
CA PRO A 10 -1.13 -13.38 7.76
C PRO A 10 -2.05 -13.79 6.61
N PHE A 11 -1.57 -13.59 5.38
CA PHE A 11 -2.11 -14.11 4.14
C PHE A 11 -1.03 -14.95 3.47
N ASP A 12 -1.42 -16.05 2.82
CA ASP A 12 -0.47 -16.89 2.08
C ASP A 12 -0.11 -16.27 0.73
N GLY A 13 -1.10 -15.63 0.09
CA GLY A 13 -0.95 -15.01 -1.24
C GLY A 13 -0.73 -13.50 -1.23
N ALA A 14 -0.56 -12.86 -0.06
CA ALA A 14 -0.23 -11.45 0.06
C ALA A 14 0.74 -11.23 1.22
N VAL A 15 1.96 -10.83 0.93
CA VAL A 15 3.06 -10.78 1.92
C VAL A 15 3.15 -9.46 2.69
N ASN A 16 2.50 -8.41 2.18
CA ASN A 16 2.57 -7.06 2.77
C ASN A 16 1.22 -6.60 3.34
N PHE A 17 0.32 -7.55 3.60
CA PHE A 17 -1.01 -7.27 4.14
C PHE A 17 -0.93 -6.93 5.63
N ARG A 18 -1.51 -5.80 6.03
CA ARG A 18 -1.55 -5.38 7.43
C ARG A 18 -2.64 -4.38 7.77
N ASP A 19 -2.97 -4.31 9.06
CA ASP A 19 -3.86 -3.34 9.67
C ASP A 19 -3.11 -2.03 9.96
N LEU A 20 -3.70 -0.90 9.67
CA LEU A 20 -3.21 0.44 10.07
C LEU A 20 -3.76 0.89 11.43
N GLY A 21 -4.40 0.00 12.16
CA GLY A 21 -4.83 0.24 13.54
C GLY A 21 -3.67 0.19 14.54
N GLY A 22 -3.85 0.75 15.72
CA GLY A 22 -2.88 0.69 16.82
C GLY A 22 -1.81 1.80 16.82
N HIS A 23 -1.63 2.55 15.74
CA HIS A 23 -0.65 3.65 15.66
C HIS A 23 -1.05 4.84 16.53
N ASP A 24 -0.08 5.41 17.23
CA ASP A 24 -0.27 6.64 18.01
C ASP A 24 -0.52 7.83 17.06
N VAL A 25 -1.59 8.56 17.32
CA VAL A 25 -1.97 9.76 16.57
C VAL A 25 -2.06 10.99 17.46
N GLY A 26 -1.32 10.97 18.56
CA GLY A 26 -1.22 12.07 19.51
C GLY A 26 -2.42 12.16 20.49
N SER A 27 -2.24 12.94 21.54
CA SER A 27 -3.26 13.18 22.58
C SER A 27 -3.81 11.90 23.22
N GLY A 28 -2.98 10.84 23.35
CA GLY A 28 -3.37 9.55 23.90
C GLY A 28 -4.33 8.74 23.01
N ARG A 29 -4.52 9.14 21.77
CA ARG A 29 -5.38 8.44 20.81
C ARG A 29 -4.57 7.49 19.93
N ARG A 30 -5.23 6.41 19.51
CA ARG A 30 -4.67 5.45 18.53
C ARG A 30 -5.63 5.22 17.38
N THR A 31 -5.09 4.89 16.22
CA THR A 31 -5.89 4.42 15.08
C THR A 31 -6.65 3.16 15.49
N ARG A 32 -7.91 3.04 15.04
CA ARG A 32 -8.76 1.90 15.37
C ARG A 32 -8.34 0.67 14.58
N LEU A 33 -8.15 -0.45 15.26
CA LEU A 33 -7.93 -1.75 14.63
C LEU A 33 -9.12 -2.17 13.77
N ARG A 34 -8.83 -2.93 12.73
CA ARG A 34 -9.81 -3.53 11.82
C ARG A 34 -10.68 -2.52 11.07
N ARG A 35 -10.10 -1.36 10.74
CA ARG A 35 -10.78 -0.31 9.97
C ARG A 35 -10.07 0.02 8.67
N LEU A 36 -8.77 0.05 8.69
CA LEU A 36 -7.97 0.39 7.53
C LEU A 36 -6.91 -0.68 7.34
N TYR A 37 -6.88 -1.23 6.15
CA TYR A 37 -5.89 -2.23 5.76
C TYR A 37 -5.12 -1.76 4.55
N ARG A 38 -3.89 -2.19 4.46
CA ARG A 38 -3.07 -2.02 3.26
C ARG A 38 -2.46 -3.35 2.85
N SER A 39 -2.18 -3.50 1.52
CA SER A 39 -1.62 -4.73 0.98
C SER A 39 -0.78 -4.48 -0.26
N ASP A 40 -0.08 -5.50 -0.69
CA ASP A 40 0.38 -5.74 -2.05
C ASP A 40 -0.74 -6.35 -2.91
N SER A 41 -0.39 -6.86 -4.11
CA SER A 41 -1.37 -7.45 -5.04
C SER A 41 -2.17 -8.56 -4.39
N LEU A 42 -3.45 -8.62 -4.72
CA LEU A 42 -4.39 -9.64 -4.27
C LEU A 42 -4.60 -10.75 -5.32
N SER A 43 -3.74 -10.82 -6.35
CA SER A 43 -3.89 -11.78 -7.46
C SER A 43 -3.64 -13.22 -7.04
N ASP A 44 -2.77 -13.42 -6.06
CA ASP A 44 -2.28 -14.75 -5.66
C ASP A 44 -2.95 -15.29 -4.39
N LEU A 45 -4.05 -14.66 -3.93
CA LEU A 45 -4.78 -15.08 -2.75
C LEU A 45 -5.27 -16.52 -2.88
N THR A 46 -5.03 -17.32 -1.84
CA THR A 46 -5.50 -18.70 -1.74
C THR A 46 -6.97 -18.74 -1.35
N GLU A 47 -7.60 -19.92 -1.43
CA GLU A 47 -8.97 -20.11 -0.93
C GLU A 47 -9.09 -19.83 0.59
N GLY A 48 -8.02 -20.09 1.34
CA GLY A 48 -7.93 -19.73 2.76
C GLY A 48 -7.95 -18.22 2.97
N ASP A 49 -7.19 -17.51 2.13
CA ASP A 49 -7.13 -16.04 2.14
C ASP A 49 -8.47 -15.41 1.75
N LEU A 50 -9.16 -15.97 0.76
CA LEU A 50 -10.48 -15.48 0.34
C LEU A 50 -11.51 -15.57 1.48
N ARG A 51 -11.54 -16.70 2.20
CA ARG A 51 -12.41 -16.84 3.40
C ARG A 51 -12.05 -15.83 4.49
N ARG A 52 -10.76 -15.58 4.69
CA ARG A 52 -10.28 -14.56 5.64
C ARG A 52 -10.69 -13.17 5.21
N LEU A 53 -10.48 -12.82 3.94
CA LEU A 53 -10.86 -11.52 3.37
C LEU A 53 -12.38 -11.28 3.48
N GLU A 54 -13.19 -12.31 3.21
CA GLU A 54 -14.65 -12.28 3.38
C GLU A 54 -15.05 -11.97 4.83
N SER A 55 -14.39 -12.59 5.81
CA SER A 55 -14.64 -12.36 7.24
C SER A 55 -14.34 -10.92 7.68
N MET A 56 -13.50 -10.19 6.97
CA MET A 56 -13.16 -8.80 7.24
C MET A 56 -14.30 -7.84 6.88
N ARG A 57 -15.27 -8.27 6.06
CA ARG A 57 -16.43 -7.48 5.63
C ARG A 57 -16.03 -6.11 5.08
N LEU A 58 -15.11 -6.10 4.15
CA LEU A 58 -14.64 -4.87 3.53
C LEU A 58 -15.81 -4.11 2.89
N HIS A 59 -15.86 -2.82 3.17
CA HIS A 59 -16.80 -1.90 2.52
C HIS A 59 -16.27 -1.46 1.15
N ALA A 60 -14.98 -1.15 1.08
CA ALA A 60 -14.34 -0.69 -0.13
C ALA A 60 -12.93 -1.25 -0.28
N LEU A 61 -12.53 -1.42 -1.54
CA LEU A 61 -11.19 -1.75 -1.99
C LEU A 61 -10.74 -0.66 -2.96
N ILE A 62 -9.63 0.01 -2.65
CA ILE A 62 -9.01 0.98 -3.55
C ILE A 62 -7.79 0.34 -4.18
N ASP A 63 -7.79 0.24 -5.49
CA ASP A 63 -6.72 -0.35 -6.29
C ASP A 63 -5.94 0.74 -7.02
N PHE A 64 -4.72 1.03 -6.55
CA PHE A 64 -3.81 2.01 -7.15
C PHE A 64 -3.03 1.47 -8.35
N ARG A 65 -3.33 0.27 -8.80
CA ARG A 65 -2.67 -0.31 -9.97
C ARG A 65 -3.22 0.27 -11.27
N LEU A 66 -2.34 0.40 -12.24
CA LEU A 66 -2.71 0.79 -13.59
C LEU A 66 -3.59 -0.27 -14.28
N PRO A 67 -4.36 0.10 -15.32
CA PRO A 67 -5.21 -0.84 -16.04
C PRO A 67 -4.47 -2.09 -16.53
N HIS A 68 -3.25 -1.95 -17.09
CA HIS A 68 -2.47 -3.09 -17.57
C HIS A 68 -1.97 -3.99 -16.41
N GLU A 69 -1.64 -3.41 -15.23
CA GLU A 69 -1.24 -4.19 -14.06
C GLU A 69 -2.41 -5.04 -13.53
N ARG A 70 -3.63 -4.47 -13.52
CA ARG A 70 -4.86 -5.19 -13.14
C ARG A 70 -5.25 -6.27 -14.14
N GLN A 71 -5.06 -6.00 -15.43
CA GLN A 71 -5.34 -6.96 -16.51
C GLN A 71 -4.42 -8.17 -16.44
N SER A 72 -3.13 -7.93 -16.20
CA SER A 72 -2.13 -9.00 -16.12
C SER A 72 -2.30 -9.86 -14.86
N HIS A 73 -2.69 -9.24 -13.74
CA HIS A 73 -2.83 -9.88 -12.43
C HIS A 73 -4.16 -9.44 -11.78
N PRO A 74 -5.30 -9.99 -12.22
CA PRO A 74 -6.60 -9.62 -11.66
C PRO A 74 -6.68 -9.93 -10.17
N ASN A 75 -7.37 -9.07 -9.39
CA ASN A 75 -7.63 -9.37 -8.00
C ASN A 75 -8.47 -10.64 -7.86
N ARG A 76 -8.07 -11.54 -6.98
CA ARG A 76 -8.92 -12.62 -6.47
C ARG A 76 -9.68 -12.10 -5.25
N LEU A 77 -10.99 -12.00 -5.37
CA LEU A 77 -11.85 -11.50 -4.32
C LEU A 77 -12.91 -12.53 -3.95
N PRO A 78 -13.39 -12.54 -2.69
CA PRO A 78 -14.52 -13.38 -2.32
C PRO A 78 -15.78 -12.93 -3.07
N GLY A 79 -16.78 -13.81 -3.16
CA GLY A 79 -18.05 -13.52 -3.84
C GLY A 79 -18.96 -12.50 -3.14
N THR A 80 -18.46 -11.77 -2.16
CA THR A 80 -19.18 -10.73 -1.43
C THR A 80 -19.11 -9.39 -2.16
N GLU A 81 -20.14 -8.56 -1.98
CA GLU A 81 -20.13 -7.20 -2.54
C GLU A 81 -19.10 -6.32 -1.83
N ILE A 82 -18.00 -6.02 -2.54
CA ILE A 82 -16.99 -5.05 -2.14
C ILE A 82 -17.03 -3.93 -3.19
N ARG A 83 -17.21 -2.67 -2.75
CA ARG A 83 -17.09 -1.52 -3.66
C ARG A 83 -15.64 -1.38 -4.13
N ILE A 84 -15.37 -1.69 -5.39
CA ILE A 84 -14.03 -1.56 -5.98
C ILE A 84 -13.88 -0.18 -6.57
N ILE A 85 -12.82 0.52 -6.20
CA ILE A 85 -12.45 1.85 -6.67
C ILE A 85 -11.10 1.72 -7.37
N GLU A 86 -11.11 1.83 -8.68
CA GLU A 86 -9.93 1.80 -9.51
C GLU A 86 -9.33 3.21 -9.62
N SER A 87 -8.28 3.48 -8.87
CA SER A 87 -7.59 4.77 -8.78
C SER A 87 -6.11 4.61 -9.16
N GLY A 88 -5.88 3.97 -10.31
CA GLY A 88 -4.53 3.65 -10.77
C GLY A 88 -3.77 4.88 -11.26
N PHE A 89 -2.54 5.02 -10.80
CA PHE A 89 -1.63 6.04 -11.23
C PHE A 89 -0.20 5.52 -11.30
N TRP A 90 0.60 6.16 -12.17
CA TRP A 90 2.03 5.90 -12.25
C TRP A 90 2.76 7.15 -11.77
N PRO A 91 3.61 7.02 -10.77
CA PRO A 91 4.34 8.18 -10.28
C PRO A 91 5.25 8.77 -11.35
N ASN A 92 5.15 10.07 -11.56
CA ASN A 92 5.95 10.80 -12.55
C ASN A 92 7.46 10.65 -12.28
N GLY A 93 8.23 10.29 -13.30
CA GLY A 93 9.67 10.08 -13.19
C GLY A 93 10.09 8.63 -12.89
N ALA A 94 9.17 7.73 -12.51
CA ALA A 94 9.53 6.33 -12.22
C ALA A 94 10.06 5.58 -13.46
N GLY A 95 9.44 5.82 -14.62
CA GLY A 95 9.86 5.20 -15.88
C GLY A 95 11.25 5.64 -16.32
N GLU A 96 11.56 6.91 -16.17
CA GLU A 96 12.86 7.48 -16.50
C GLU A 96 13.97 6.92 -15.62
N ILE A 97 13.72 6.79 -14.31
CA ILE A 97 14.69 6.18 -13.38
C ILE A 97 14.92 4.72 -13.78
N GLN A 98 13.85 3.95 -14.03
CA GLN A 98 13.98 2.55 -14.45
C GLN A 98 14.74 2.42 -15.78
N ALA A 99 14.45 3.27 -16.75
CA ALA A 99 15.15 3.28 -18.03
C ALA A 99 16.65 3.60 -17.86
N ALA A 100 16.99 4.59 -17.06
CA ALA A 100 18.37 4.97 -16.77
C ALA A 100 19.14 3.86 -16.04
N VAL A 101 18.50 3.16 -15.11
CA VAL A 101 19.09 2.00 -14.42
C VAL A 101 19.35 0.85 -15.40
N ARG A 102 18.36 0.50 -16.24
CA ARG A 102 18.52 -0.57 -17.25
C ARG A 102 19.60 -0.27 -18.28
N ALA A 103 19.73 1.01 -18.66
CA ALA A 103 20.74 1.46 -19.60
C ALA A 103 22.12 1.67 -18.95
N CYS A 104 22.26 1.48 -17.64
CA CYS A 104 23.47 1.77 -16.86
C CYS A 104 24.01 3.20 -17.09
N THR A 105 23.10 4.18 -17.27
CA THR A 105 23.44 5.59 -17.49
C THR A 105 23.39 6.44 -16.23
N ILE A 106 23.04 5.85 -15.09
CA ILE A 106 22.96 6.49 -13.78
C ILE A 106 23.74 5.68 -12.76
N ASP A 107 24.52 6.34 -11.93
CA ASP A 107 25.25 5.73 -10.83
C ASP A 107 24.42 5.67 -9.52
N ALA A 108 24.95 5.08 -8.47
CA ALA A 108 24.26 4.93 -7.19
C ALA A 108 23.84 6.28 -6.57
N ALA A 109 24.68 7.31 -6.67
CA ALA A 109 24.36 8.64 -6.15
C ALA A 109 23.22 9.29 -6.96
N GLY A 110 23.28 9.17 -8.28
CA GLY A 110 22.21 9.63 -9.16
C GLY A 110 20.89 8.90 -8.92
N ILE A 111 20.90 7.59 -8.65
CA ILE A 111 19.70 6.83 -8.28
C ILE A 111 19.10 7.38 -6.99
N VAL A 112 19.90 7.62 -5.96
CA VAL A 112 19.43 8.19 -4.69
C VAL A 112 18.80 9.57 -4.91
N GLN A 113 19.46 10.44 -5.66
CA GLN A 113 18.96 11.77 -5.96
C GLN A 113 17.65 11.73 -6.75
N ALA A 114 17.59 10.95 -7.83
CA ALA A 114 16.39 10.81 -8.66
C ALA A 114 15.22 10.22 -7.87
N THR A 115 15.47 9.19 -7.03
CA THR A 115 14.46 8.58 -6.17
C THR A 115 13.96 9.57 -5.11
N THR A 116 14.84 10.38 -4.53
CA THR A 116 14.46 11.42 -3.55
C THR A 116 13.54 12.45 -4.19
N GLU A 117 13.88 12.93 -5.38
CA GLU A 117 13.02 13.89 -6.10
C GLU A 117 11.70 13.27 -6.53
N PHE A 118 11.73 12.03 -6.98
CA PHE A 118 10.54 11.23 -7.28
C PHE A 118 9.56 11.21 -6.08
N TYR A 119 10.03 10.87 -4.88
CA TYR A 119 9.17 10.85 -3.69
C TYR A 119 8.67 12.24 -3.28
N ARG A 120 9.44 13.30 -3.47
CA ARG A 120 8.98 14.67 -3.22
C ARG A 120 7.81 15.06 -4.12
N ARG A 121 7.88 14.70 -5.39
CA ARG A 121 6.81 14.97 -6.37
C ARG A 121 5.58 14.12 -6.16
N PHE A 122 5.73 12.92 -5.61
CA PHE A 122 4.64 12.00 -5.35
C PHE A 122 3.49 12.65 -4.57
N ALA A 123 3.82 13.43 -3.55
CA ALA A 123 2.86 14.15 -2.72
C ALA A 123 2.05 15.20 -3.47
N VAL A 124 2.66 15.82 -4.50
CA VAL A 124 2.07 16.96 -5.21
C VAL A 124 1.32 16.50 -6.46
N ASP A 125 1.90 15.54 -7.18
CA ASP A 125 1.42 15.12 -8.50
C ASP A 125 0.15 14.23 -8.44
N HIS A 126 -0.12 13.60 -7.27
CA HIS A 126 -1.19 12.60 -7.10
C HIS A 126 -2.21 12.96 -6.01
N ASN A 127 -2.47 14.26 -5.86
CA ASN A 127 -3.43 14.75 -4.87
C ASN A 127 -4.86 14.20 -5.06
N ALA A 128 -5.28 13.97 -6.30
CA ALA A 128 -6.63 13.50 -6.59
C ALA A 128 -6.84 12.06 -6.07
N GLU A 129 -5.85 11.20 -6.26
CA GLU A 129 -5.90 9.78 -5.83
C GLU A 129 -5.88 9.67 -4.30
N PHE A 130 -5.06 10.47 -3.62
CA PHE A 130 -5.01 10.48 -2.16
C PHE A 130 -6.22 11.17 -1.54
N ARG A 131 -6.78 12.19 -2.19
CA ARG A 131 -8.06 12.77 -1.81
C ARG A 131 -9.18 11.72 -1.88
N LEU A 132 -9.27 10.97 -2.99
CA LEU A 132 -10.23 9.90 -3.16
C LEU A 132 -10.10 8.82 -2.08
N LEU A 133 -8.86 8.48 -1.68
CA LEU A 133 -8.62 7.58 -0.55
C LEU A 133 -9.24 8.13 0.75
N LEU A 134 -8.99 9.39 1.10
CA LEU A 134 -9.52 10.01 2.32
C LEU A 134 -11.04 10.12 2.28
N GLU A 135 -11.62 10.55 1.16
CA GLU A 135 -13.07 10.64 0.95
C GLU A 135 -13.73 9.25 1.08
N THR A 136 -13.11 8.20 0.52
CA THR A 136 -13.62 6.83 0.65
C THR A 136 -13.59 6.33 2.10
N ILE A 137 -12.54 6.67 2.85
CA ILE A 137 -12.46 6.33 4.28
C ILE A 137 -13.54 7.04 5.09
N GLU A 138 -13.79 8.32 4.80
CA GLU A 138 -14.85 9.11 5.43
C GLU A 138 -16.24 8.53 5.13
N GLU A 139 -16.54 8.28 3.85
CA GLU A 139 -17.80 7.66 3.40
C GLU A 139 -18.04 6.27 3.99
N ALA A 140 -16.98 5.52 4.24
CA ALA A 140 -17.07 4.21 4.88
C ALA A 140 -17.65 4.29 6.30
N ALA A 141 -17.59 5.45 6.96
CA ALA A 141 -18.15 5.69 8.30
C ALA A 141 -17.71 4.64 9.34
N GLY A 142 -16.43 4.27 9.30
CA GLY A 142 -15.83 3.29 10.18
C GLY A 142 -16.00 1.82 9.75
N ARG A 143 -16.60 1.54 8.60
CA ARG A 143 -16.54 0.21 7.96
C ARG A 143 -15.14 -0.03 7.38
N PRO A 144 -14.68 -1.30 7.30
CA PRO A 144 -13.31 -1.59 6.87
C PRO A 144 -13.05 -1.19 5.41
N VAL A 145 -11.90 -0.55 5.16
CA VAL A 145 -11.40 -0.20 3.83
C VAL A 145 -10.02 -0.81 3.64
N LEU A 146 -9.78 -1.40 2.48
CA LEU A 146 -8.49 -1.90 2.04
C LEU A 146 -8.00 -1.07 0.86
N PHE A 147 -6.72 -0.71 0.83
CA PHE A 147 -6.10 -0.11 -0.33
C PHE A 147 -4.76 -0.79 -0.65
N HIS A 148 -4.46 -0.95 -1.92
CA HIS A 148 -3.28 -1.66 -2.37
C HIS A 148 -2.74 -1.17 -3.71
N CYS A 149 -1.54 -1.65 -4.05
CA CYS A 149 -0.96 -1.55 -5.39
C CYS A 149 -0.31 -2.89 -5.79
N VAL A 150 0.74 -2.91 -6.59
CA VAL A 150 1.47 -4.15 -6.92
C VAL A 150 2.27 -4.66 -5.73
N SER A 151 3.19 -3.84 -5.23
CA SER A 151 4.11 -4.23 -4.14
C SER A 151 3.61 -3.85 -2.76
N GLY A 152 2.55 -3.05 -2.65
CA GLY A 152 2.11 -2.50 -1.36
C GLY A 152 3.11 -1.56 -0.70
N LYS A 153 4.17 -1.13 -1.40
CA LYS A 153 5.29 -0.36 -0.84
C LYS A 153 5.13 1.14 -1.13
N ASP A 154 5.27 1.55 -2.39
CA ASP A 154 5.39 2.97 -2.74
C ASP A 154 4.03 3.68 -2.80
N ARG A 155 3.18 3.39 -3.78
CA ARG A 155 1.83 4.00 -3.92
C ARG A 155 0.98 3.78 -2.66
N THR A 156 0.94 2.55 -2.18
CA THR A 156 0.22 2.17 -0.96
C THR A 156 0.87 2.74 0.30
N GLY A 157 2.20 2.75 0.37
CA GLY A 157 2.94 3.31 1.51
C GLY A 157 2.70 4.79 1.65
N PHE A 158 2.68 5.52 0.54
CA PHE A 158 2.37 6.93 0.54
C PHE A 158 0.91 7.20 0.94
N GLY A 159 -0.04 6.40 0.45
CA GLY A 159 -1.44 6.47 0.90
C GLY A 159 -1.58 6.27 2.41
N ALA A 160 -0.86 5.30 2.99
CA ALA A 160 -0.83 5.09 4.45
C ALA A 160 -0.23 6.29 5.19
N ALA A 161 0.86 6.87 4.67
CA ALA A 161 1.47 8.07 5.24
C ALA A 161 0.49 9.26 5.25
N VAL A 162 -0.23 9.50 4.16
CA VAL A 162 -1.24 10.56 4.05
C VAL A 162 -2.36 10.35 5.07
N VAL A 163 -2.86 9.11 5.23
CA VAL A 163 -3.89 8.79 6.21
C VAL A 163 -3.39 9.02 7.65
N LEU A 164 -2.22 8.51 7.99
CA LEU A 164 -1.66 8.68 9.33
C LEU A 164 -1.37 10.14 9.65
N MET A 165 -0.85 10.91 8.69
CA MET A 165 -0.62 12.35 8.82
C MET A 165 -1.94 13.11 9.05
N ALA A 166 -2.99 12.80 8.29
CA ALA A 166 -4.31 13.42 8.46
C ALA A 166 -4.93 13.11 9.83
N LEU A 167 -4.60 11.96 10.43
CA LEU A 167 -5.03 11.58 11.78
C LEU A 167 -4.18 12.19 12.90
N GLY A 168 -3.03 12.80 12.57
CA GLY A 168 -2.15 13.47 13.53
C GLY A 168 -0.99 12.61 14.05
N ALA A 169 -0.64 11.53 13.34
CA ALA A 169 0.56 10.76 13.66
C ALA A 169 1.83 11.59 13.46
N THR A 170 2.85 11.33 14.29
CA THR A 170 4.16 11.96 14.15
C THR A 170 4.91 11.38 12.94
N GLU A 171 5.90 12.13 12.45
CA GLU A 171 6.78 11.66 11.37
C GLU A 171 7.44 10.32 11.70
N ALA A 172 7.87 10.12 12.95
CA ALA A 172 8.48 8.86 13.38
C ALA A 172 7.52 7.68 13.22
N VAL A 173 6.27 7.81 13.64
CA VAL A 173 5.24 6.77 13.49
C VAL A 173 4.98 6.47 12.01
N ILE A 174 4.92 7.49 11.18
CA ILE A 174 4.70 7.35 9.72
C ILE A 174 5.86 6.61 9.07
N LEU A 175 7.09 6.98 9.41
CA LEU A 175 8.30 6.33 8.88
C LEU A 175 8.43 4.88 9.35
N ASP A 176 8.15 4.60 10.63
CA ASP A 176 8.17 3.24 11.17
C ASP A 176 7.17 2.35 10.43
N GLU A 177 5.94 2.82 10.21
CA GLU A 177 4.93 2.09 9.44
C GLU A 177 5.37 1.85 7.99
N PHE A 178 5.92 2.88 7.32
CA PHE A 178 6.42 2.76 5.96
C PHE A 178 7.53 1.71 5.85
N MET A 179 8.47 1.71 6.80
CA MET A 179 9.62 0.81 6.85
C MET A 179 9.24 -0.66 7.11
N LEU A 180 8.06 -0.95 7.69
CA LEU A 180 7.56 -2.32 7.86
C LEU A 180 7.49 -3.08 6.54
N SER A 181 7.31 -2.40 5.41
CA SER A 181 7.34 -3.05 4.09
C SER A 181 8.67 -3.76 3.80
N ASN A 182 9.78 -3.28 4.35
CA ASN A 182 11.08 -3.95 4.22
C ASN A 182 11.16 -5.23 5.06
N THR A 183 10.41 -5.30 6.14
CA THR A 183 10.35 -6.49 7.02
C THR A 183 9.47 -7.57 6.40
N TYR A 184 8.28 -7.20 5.92
CA TYR A 184 7.30 -8.16 5.39
C TYR A 184 7.65 -8.70 4.00
N ARG A 185 8.48 -7.98 3.24
CA ARG A 185 8.88 -8.37 1.87
C ARG A 185 10.28 -8.98 1.79
N ARG A 186 10.86 -9.43 2.88
CA ARG A 186 12.23 -10.00 2.90
C ARG A 186 12.41 -11.25 2.04
N ASP A 187 11.38 -12.04 1.86
CA ASP A 187 11.44 -13.31 1.15
C ASP A 187 11.16 -13.20 -0.36
N ILE A 188 10.91 -11.98 -0.86
CA ILE A 188 10.82 -11.76 -2.29
C ILE A 188 12.24 -11.60 -2.81
N GLU A 189 12.79 -12.67 -3.38
CA GLU A 189 14.04 -12.63 -4.12
C GLU A 189 14.02 -11.45 -5.10
N ILE A 190 15.09 -10.67 -5.07
CA ILE A 190 15.32 -9.49 -5.94
C ILE A 190 15.14 -9.83 -7.45
N GLY A 191 15.04 -11.10 -7.82
CA GLY A 191 14.84 -11.59 -9.17
C GLY A 191 13.38 -11.66 -9.66
N ARG A 192 12.37 -11.51 -8.80
CA ARG A 192 10.93 -11.54 -9.21
C ARG A 192 10.27 -10.17 -9.31
N ALA A 193 10.98 -9.11 -8.98
CA ALA A 193 10.51 -7.75 -9.19
C ALA A 193 10.62 -7.39 -10.69
N HIS A 194 9.51 -7.50 -11.38
CA HIS A 194 9.28 -6.86 -12.68
C HIS A 194 9.98 -7.51 -13.91
N VAL A 195 9.49 -8.66 -14.33
CA VAL A 195 9.45 -8.96 -15.76
C VAL A 195 8.04 -8.66 -16.27
#